data_dcfd74f0f48e6a0b880ffc9adeaa1504
#
_entry.id   dcfd74f0f48e6a0b880ffc9adeaa1504
#
_cell.length_a   1.000
_cell.length_b   1.000
_cell.length_c   1.000
_cell.angle_alpha   90.00
_cell.angle_beta   90.00
_cell.angle_gamma   90.00
#
_symmetry.space_group_name_H-M   'P 1'
#
loop_
_entity.id
_entity.type
_entity.pdbx_description
1 polymer ?
#
loop_
_entity_poly.entity_id
_entity_poly.type
_entity_poly.pdbx_seq_one_letter_code
_entity_poly.pdbx_strand_id
1 'polypeptide(L)'
;MYQTVGHDAVHAVAAAMDVPLYRRPIQGMPLNQSAEYGARRGGAPEPGDETEDLYALLRLVKEHHPEADAVSAGAILSNYQRVRVEHVALRPDIALQPLAFLWMRNQSSLLAEMVAAGLDAMLIKVAGAGLTERDLGRTLAQLQPKLERLHEMYDAHVCGEGGEYETLTLDSPL
;
A
#
# COMPACT_ATOMS: atom_id res chain seq x y z
N MET A 1 -8.18 0.39 1.70
CA MET A 1 -7.08 -0.26 0.96
C MET A 1 -6.06 0.75 0.47
N TYR A 2 -6.47 1.93 0.07
CA TYR A 2 -5.59 2.95 -0.54
C TYR A 2 -5.25 4.05 0.45
N GLN A 3 -4.11 4.74 0.22
CA GLN A 3 -3.74 5.92 0.99
C GLN A 3 -4.76 7.04 0.77
N THR A 4 -5.09 7.79 1.82
CA THR A 4 -6.17 8.80 1.79
C THR A 4 -5.68 10.24 1.73
N VAL A 5 -4.38 10.49 1.96
CA VAL A 5 -3.73 11.81 1.93
C VAL A 5 -2.44 11.77 1.13
N GLY A 6 -1.89 12.93 0.79
CA GLY A 6 -0.62 13.03 0.04
C GLY A 6 -0.73 12.81 -1.47
N HIS A 7 -1.93 12.79 -2.03
CA HIS A 7 -2.15 12.55 -3.46
C HIS A 7 -1.44 13.55 -4.37
N ASP A 8 -1.28 14.79 -3.91
CA ASP A 8 -0.64 15.84 -4.70
C ASP A 8 0.89 15.66 -4.79
N ALA A 9 1.48 14.89 -3.87
CA ALA A 9 2.92 14.64 -3.86
C ALA A 9 3.34 13.43 -4.70
N VAL A 10 2.42 12.53 -5.07
CA VAL A 10 2.78 11.26 -5.73
C VAL A 10 3.47 11.46 -7.09
N HIS A 11 3.18 12.56 -7.80
CA HIS A 11 3.86 12.89 -9.05
C HIS A 11 5.34 13.22 -8.84
N ALA A 12 5.70 13.84 -7.70
CA ALA A 12 7.09 14.11 -7.37
C ALA A 12 7.86 12.82 -7.07
N VAL A 13 7.21 11.86 -6.40
CA VAL A 13 7.79 10.51 -6.16
C VAL A 13 8.06 9.80 -7.49
N ALA A 14 7.08 9.77 -8.38
CA ALA A 14 7.25 9.13 -9.70
C ALA A 14 8.37 9.81 -10.53
N ALA A 15 8.43 11.15 -10.50
CA ALA A 15 9.48 11.90 -11.19
C ALA A 15 10.88 11.63 -10.58
N ALA A 16 10.99 11.53 -9.25
CA ALA A 16 12.26 11.20 -8.59
C ALA A 16 12.76 9.80 -8.95
N MET A 17 11.83 8.86 -9.17
CA MET A 17 12.14 7.49 -9.58
C MET A 17 12.32 7.34 -11.10
N ASP A 18 12.11 8.40 -11.87
CA ASP A 18 12.12 8.38 -13.35
C ASP A 18 11.20 7.30 -13.95
N VAL A 19 9.99 7.16 -13.39
CA VAL A 19 8.99 6.19 -13.85
C VAL A 19 7.68 6.86 -14.23
N PRO A 20 6.92 6.32 -15.21
CA PRO A 20 5.62 6.86 -15.57
C PRO A 20 4.60 6.69 -14.44
N LEU A 21 3.74 7.68 -14.26
CA LEU A 21 2.68 7.68 -13.26
C LEU A 21 1.32 7.51 -13.92
N TYR A 22 0.58 6.48 -13.50
CA TYR A 22 -0.80 6.27 -13.89
C TYR A 22 -1.72 6.48 -12.68
N ARG A 23 -2.74 7.30 -12.84
CA ARG A 23 -3.70 7.63 -11.79
C ARG A 23 -5.12 7.43 -12.28
N ARG A 24 -5.97 6.92 -11.39
CA ARG A 24 -7.40 6.78 -11.63
C ARG A 24 -8.17 7.16 -10.37
N PRO A 25 -9.25 7.97 -10.48
CA PRO A 25 -10.17 8.16 -9.36
C PRO A 25 -10.84 6.83 -9.00
N ILE A 26 -10.93 6.54 -7.71
CA ILE A 26 -11.72 5.42 -7.19
C ILE A 26 -13.19 5.85 -7.25
N GLN A 27 -14.01 5.09 -7.95
CA GLN A 27 -15.44 5.32 -8.11
C GLN A 27 -16.27 4.22 -7.43
N GLY A 28 -15.68 3.05 -7.26
CA GLY A 28 -16.29 1.91 -6.59
C GLY A 28 -16.33 2.09 -5.07
N MET A 29 -17.19 1.30 -4.45
CA MET A 29 -17.34 1.20 -3.00
C MET A 29 -16.71 -0.12 -2.52
N PRO A 30 -16.29 -0.23 -1.25
CA PRO A 30 -15.81 -1.50 -0.69
C PRO A 30 -17.01 -2.43 -0.43
N LEU A 31 -17.59 -2.98 -1.49
CA LEU A 31 -18.79 -3.83 -1.44
C LEU A 31 -18.49 -5.17 -0.79
N ASN A 32 -17.40 -5.79 -1.20
CA ASN A 32 -16.93 -7.03 -0.61
C ASN A 32 -15.88 -6.74 0.46
N GLN A 33 -16.25 -6.86 1.73
CA GLN A 33 -15.35 -6.62 2.86
C GLN A 33 -14.76 -7.91 3.44
N SER A 34 -14.97 -9.05 2.80
CA SER A 34 -14.42 -10.33 3.25
C SER A 34 -12.89 -10.39 3.06
N ALA A 35 -12.24 -11.28 3.82
CA ALA A 35 -10.82 -11.56 3.66
C ALA A 35 -10.49 -12.19 2.31
N GLU A 36 -11.47 -12.79 1.64
CA GLU A 36 -11.35 -13.37 0.30
C GLU A 36 -12.12 -12.50 -0.70
N TYR A 37 -11.54 -12.30 -1.88
CA TYR A 37 -12.18 -11.58 -2.97
C TYR A 37 -12.39 -12.52 -4.16
N GLY A 38 -13.63 -12.55 -4.65
CA GLY A 38 -14.03 -13.48 -5.71
C GLY A 38 -13.96 -14.94 -5.27
N ALA A 39 -14.76 -15.80 -5.88
CA ALA A 39 -14.68 -17.23 -5.65
C ALA A 39 -13.45 -17.80 -6.37
N ARG A 40 -12.29 -17.77 -5.74
CA ARG A 40 -11.01 -18.30 -6.22
C ARG A 40 -10.46 -17.67 -7.53
N ARG A 41 -9.14 -17.76 -7.74
CA ARG A 41 -8.35 -17.24 -8.86
C ARG A 41 -9.17 -17.03 -10.14
N GLY A 42 -9.39 -15.76 -10.53
CA GLY A 42 -10.10 -15.39 -11.74
C GLY A 42 -11.63 -15.42 -11.64
N GLY A 43 -12.20 -15.29 -10.45
CA GLY A 43 -13.64 -15.13 -10.23
C GLY A 43 -14.25 -13.98 -11.02
N ALA A 44 -15.58 -13.96 -11.17
CA ALA A 44 -16.25 -12.88 -11.90
C ALA A 44 -15.97 -11.52 -11.27
N PRO A 45 -15.85 -10.45 -12.08
CA PRO A 45 -15.79 -9.08 -11.58
C PRO A 45 -16.99 -8.76 -10.69
N GLU A 46 -16.78 -7.95 -9.65
CA GLU A 46 -17.86 -7.47 -8.78
C GLU A 46 -18.19 -6.02 -9.14
N PRO A 47 -19.16 -5.77 -10.05
CA PRO A 47 -19.42 -4.43 -10.55
C PRO A 47 -19.73 -3.44 -9.44
N GLY A 48 -19.05 -2.31 -9.44
CA GLY A 48 -19.19 -1.26 -8.42
C GLY A 48 -18.30 -1.44 -7.19
N ASP A 49 -17.52 -2.53 -7.10
CA ASP A 49 -16.49 -2.67 -6.07
C ASP A 49 -15.22 -1.88 -6.44
N GLU A 50 -14.56 -1.29 -5.45
CA GLU A 50 -13.32 -0.50 -5.62
C GLU A 50 -12.17 -1.30 -6.26
N THR A 51 -12.21 -2.62 -6.19
CA THR A 51 -11.23 -3.52 -6.82
C THR A 51 -11.31 -3.45 -8.34
N GLU A 52 -12.47 -3.12 -8.90
CA GLU A 52 -12.64 -2.95 -10.35
C GLU A 52 -11.99 -1.65 -10.87
N ASP A 53 -11.80 -0.64 -10.01
CA ASP A 53 -10.99 0.53 -10.37
C ASP A 53 -9.51 0.16 -10.49
N LEU A 54 -8.99 -0.73 -9.63
CA LEU A 54 -7.64 -1.28 -9.77
C LEU A 54 -7.50 -2.07 -11.08
N TYR A 55 -8.49 -2.90 -11.43
CA TYR A 55 -8.49 -3.59 -12.72
C TYR A 55 -8.40 -2.62 -13.89
N ALA A 56 -9.23 -1.58 -13.91
CA ALA A 56 -9.21 -0.59 -14.98
C ALA A 56 -7.88 0.18 -15.05
N LEU A 57 -7.23 0.42 -13.89
CA LEU A 57 -5.91 1.04 -13.84
C LEU A 57 -4.82 0.11 -14.39
N LEU A 58 -4.77 -1.16 -13.97
CA LEU A 58 -3.77 -2.11 -14.47
C LEU A 58 -3.95 -2.41 -15.96
N ARG A 59 -5.19 -2.43 -16.45
CA ARG A 59 -5.45 -2.55 -17.89
C ARG A 59 -4.87 -1.38 -18.67
N LEU A 60 -5.07 -0.14 -18.18
CA LEU A 60 -4.47 1.05 -18.79
C LEU A 60 -2.93 0.97 -18.80
N VAL A 61 -2.33 0.50 -17.72
CA VAL A 61 -0.87 0.29 -17.66
C VAL A 61 -0.44 -0.74 -18.72
N LYS A 62 -1.13 -1.86 -18.83
CA LYS A 62 -0.81 -2.90 -19.83
C LYS A 62 -0.98 -2.43 -21.27
N GLU A 63 -1.93 -1.53 -21.54
CA GLU A 63 -2.11 -0.91 -22.87
C GLU A 63 -0.91 -0.05 -23.29
N HIS A 64 -0.25 0.62 -22.33
CA HIS A 64 0.92 1.48 -22.59
C HIS A 64 2.25 0.74 -22.40
N HIS A 65 2.27 -0.29 -21.56
CA HIS A 65 3.43 -1.07 -21.17
C HIS A 65 3.11 -2.56 -21.30
N PRO A 66 2.97 -3.08 -22.54
CA PRO A 66 2.69 -4.50 -22.77
C PRO A 66 3.81 -5.42 -22.26
N GLU A 67 5.03 -4.89 -22.09
CA GLU A 67 6.19 -5.58 -21.53
C GLU A 67 6.11 -5.80 -20.00
N ALA A 68 5.26 -5.06 -19.29
CA ALA A 68 5.09 -5.26 -17.86
C ALA A 68 4.56 -6.67 -17.58
N ASP A 69 5.26 -7.44 -16.76
CA ASP A 69 4.97 -8.84 -16.46
C ASP A 69 4.60 -9.09 -14.99
N ALA A 70 4.78 -8.09 -14.12
CA ALA A 70 4.51 -8.21 -12.70
C ALA A 70 3.87 -6.94 -12.12
N VAL A 71 3.21 -7.07 -10.96
CA VAL A 71 2.73 -5.98 -10.12
C VAL A 71 3.11 -6.25 -8.67
N SER A 72 3.71 -5.25 -8.00
CA SER A 72 4.08 -5.35 -6.59
C SER A 72 3.02 -4.71 -5.69
N ALA A 73 2.74 -5.38 -4.57
CA ALA A 73 1.88 -4.87 -3.50
C ALA A 73 2.65 -4.82 -2.18
N GLY A 74 2.47 -3.73 -1.42
CA GLY A 74 3.14 -3.51 -0.13
C GLY A 74 2.43 -4.15 1.07
N ALA A 75 1.50 -5.09 0.88
CA ALA A 75 0.80 -5.75 1.97
C ALA A 75 1.76 -6.54 2.87
N ILE A 76 1.66 -6.32 4.18
CA ILE A 76 2.47 -7.00 5.21
C ILE A 76 1.65 -8.11 5.85
N LEU A 77 0.50 -7.79 6.46
CA LEU A 77 -0.42 -8.72 7.09
C LEU A 77 -1.86 -8.59 6.56
N SER A 78 -2.16 -7.54 5.79
CA SER A 78 -3.48 -7.30 5.23
C SER A 78 -3.81 -8.25 4.08
N ASN A 79 -4.42 -9.39 4.41
CA ASN A 79 -4.93 -10.33 3.40
C ASN A 79 -5.94 -9.65 2.46
N TYR A 80 -6.71 -8.68 2.98
CA TYR A 80 -7.66 -7.89 2.21
C TYR A 80 -6.99 -7.20 1.00
N GLN A 81 -5.86 -6.54 1.23
CA GLN A 81 -5.13 -5.86 0.16
C GLN A 81 -4.47 -6.85 -0.81
N ARG A 82 -3.77 -7.84 -0.28
CA ARG A 82 -3.03 -8.83 -1.07
C ARG A 82 -3.95 -9.58 -2.03
N VAL A 83 -5.04 -10.14 -1.52
CA VAL A 83 -5.95 -10.97 -2.31
C VAL A 83 -6.59 -10.18 -3.47
N ARG A 84 -6.91 -8.91 -3.27
CA ARG A 84 -7.51 -8.06 -4.32
C ARG A 84 -6.52 -7.76 -5.43
N VAL A 85 -5.27 -7.43 -5.08
CA VAL A 85 -4.21 -7.25 -6.08
C VAL A 85 -3.95 -8.54 -6.85
N GLU A 86 -3.82 -9.68 -6.17
CA GLU A 86 -3.66 -11.00 -6.80
C GLU A 86 -4.82 -11.34 -7.72
N HIS A 87 -6.06 -11.10 -7.26
CA HIS A 87 -7.26 -11.39 -8.07
C HIS A 87 -7.27 -10.61 -9.38
N VAL A 88 -6.94 -9.32 -9.34
CA VAL A 88 -6.90 -8.49 -10.54
C VAL A 88 -5.72 -8.84 -11.42
N ALA A 89 -4.53 -9.02 -10.84
CA ALA A 89 -3.30 -9.32 -11.57
C ALA A 89 -3.39 -10.61 -12.38
N LEU A 90 -4.06 -11.63 -11.82
CA LEU A 90 -4.17 -12.95 -12.42
C LEU A 90 -5.32 -13.08 -13.44
N ARG A 91 -6.08 -12.02 -13.73
CA ARG A 91 -7.08 -12.05 -14.79
C ARG A 91 -6.41 -12.29 -16.15
N PRO A 92 -7.00 -13.09 -17.04
CA PRO A 92 -6.35 -13.49 -18.31
C PRO A 92 -5.94 -12.33 -19.23
N ASP A 93 -6.67 -11.22 -19.17
CA ASP A 93 -6.43 -10.01 -19.94
C ASP A 93 -5.44 -9.03 -19.30
N ILE A 94 -5.09 -9.25 -18.03
CA ILE A 94 -4.04 -8.53 -17.29
C ILE A 94 -2.76 -9.35 -17.27
N ALA A 95 -2.83 -10.61 -16.84
CA ALA A 95 -1.75 -11.60 -16.86
C ALA A 95 -0.43 -11.08 -16.24
N LEU A 96 -0.53 -10.39 -15.09
CA LEU A 96 0.62 -9.93 -14.32
C LEU A 96 0.93 -10.91 -13.18
N GLN A 97 2.22 -11.14 -12.91
CA GLN A 97 2.65 -11.88 -11.73
C GLN A 97 2.52 -10.99 -10.49
N PRO A 98 1.72 -11.35 -9.46
CA PRO A 98 1.66 -10.60 -8.23
C PRO A 98 2.93 -10.85 -7.39
N LEU A 99 3.54 -9.76 -6.92
CA LEU A 99 4.71 -9.77 -6.05
C LEU A 99 4.34 -9.15 -4.69
N ALA A 100 4.64 -9.85 -3.60
CA ALA A 100 4.32 -9.43 -2.24
C ALA A 100 5.55 -9.65 -1.33
N PHE A 101 6.61 -8.87 -1.55
CA PHE A 101 7.89 -9.03 -0.85
C PHE A 101 7.82 -8.78 0.66
N LEU A 102 6.82 -8.03 1.12
CA LEU A 102 6.63 -7.69 2.53
C LEU A 102 5.69 -8.67 3.25
N TRP A 103 5.04 -9.58 2.49
CA TRP A 103 4.03 -10.47 3.05
C TRP A 103 4.56 -11.35 4.17
N MET A 104 3.83 -11.36 5.30
CA MET A 104 4.16 -12.12 6.52
C MET A 104 5.49 -11.77 7.17
N ARG A 105 6.09 -10.64 6.81
CA ARG A 105 7.30 -10.17 7.50
C ARG A 105 6.94 -9.68 8.90
N ASN A 106 7.87 -9.89 9.85
CA ASN A 106 7.73 -9.30 11.18
C ASN A 106 7.79 -7.77 11.07
N GLN A 107 6.76 -7.08 11.56
CA GLN A 107 6.57 -5.65 11.36
C GLN A 107 7.63 -4.79 12.04
N SER A 108 8.10 -5.17 13.25
CA SER A 108 9.16 -4.44 13.97
C SER A 108 10.51 -4.57 13.26
N SER A 109 10.86 -5.79 12.83
CA SER A 109 12.07 -6.02 12.06
C SER A 109 12.03 -5.29 10.72
N LEU A 110 10.87 -5.25 10.07
CA LEU A 110 10.69 -4.54 8.81
C LEU A 110 10.85 -3.02 8.97
N LEU A 111 10.26 -2.43 10.02
CA LEU A 111 10.44 -1.01 10.31
C LEU A 111 11.92 -0.68 10.59
N ALA A 112 12.60 -1.51 11.39
CA ALA A 112 14.02 -1.33 11.68
C ALA A 112 14.87 -1.42 10.40
N GLU A 113 14.57 -2.33 9.50
CA GLU A 113 15.25 -2.48 8.22
C GLU A 113 15.02 -1.26 7.30
N MET A 114 13.79 -0.77 7.19
CA MET A 114 13.48 0.43 6.42
C MET A 114 14.25 1.66 6.94
N VAL A 115 14.30 1.84 8.26
CA VAL A 115 15.05 2.93 8.90
C VAL A 115 16.56 2.75 8.66
N ALA A 116 17.09 1.54 8.83
CA ALA A 116 18.49 1.25 8.61
C ALA A 116 18.91 1.39 7.14
N ALA A 117 18.00 1.12 6.21
CA ALA A 117 18.23 1.33 4.78
C ALA A 117 18.24 2.82 4.39
N GLY A 118 17.90 3.73 5.30
CA GLY A 118 17.90 5.17 5.02
C GLY A 118 16.60 5.71 4.40
N LEU A 119 15.48 4.96 4.51
CA LEU A 119 14.19 5.48 4.08
C LEU A 119 13.79 6.68 4.94
N ASP A 120 13.72 7.87 4.33
CA ASP A 120 13.19 9.07 4.97
C ASP A 120 11.71 9.24 4.60
N ALA A 121 10.85 8.81 5.52
CA ALA A 121 9.40 8.89 5.37
C ALA A 121 8.78 9.58 6.59
N MET A 122 7.97 10.59 6.32
CA MET A 122 7.36 11.48 7.30
C MET A 122 5.88 11.14 7.49
N LEU A 123 5.38 11.17 8.75
CA LEU A 123 3.96 11.04 9.03
C LEU A 123 3.19 12.26 8.52
N ILE A 124 2.19 12.03 7.68
CA ILE A 124 1.29 13.05 7.14
C ILE A 124 -0.16 12.90 7.60
N LYS A 125 -0.46 11.77 8.24
CA LYS A 125 -1.76 11.51 8.89
C LYS A 125 -1.56 10.64 10.12
N VAL A 126 -2.37 10.89 11.14
CA VAL A 126 -2.51 10.04 12.32
C VAL A 126 -4.00 9.76 12.55
N ALA A 127 -4.35 8.52 12.93
CA ALA A 127 -5.75 8.09 13.05
C ALA A 127 -6.04 7.32 14.36
N GLY A 128 -5.08 7.16 15.23
CA GLY A 128 -5.32 6.49 16.51
C GLY A 128 -4.13 5.79 17.12
N ALA A 129 -4.38 4.76 17.90
CA ALA A 129 -3.40 3.90 18.57
C ALA A 129 -2.36 4.67 19.43
N GLY A 130 -2.74 5.83 20.02
CA GLY A 130 -1.83 6.65 20.84
C GLY A 130 -0.96 7.63 20.05
N LEU A 131 -1.10 7.69 18.73
CA LEU A 131 -0.54 8.75 17.90
C LEU A 131 -1.41 10.01 18.00
N THR A 132 -0.77 11.17 17.89
CA THR A 132 -1.42 12.49 18.02
C THR A 132 -0.92 13.44 16.94
N GLU A 133 -1.54 14.60 16.81
CA GLU A 133 -1.11 15.66 15.89
C GLU A 133 0.36 16.10 16.10
N ARG A 134 0.91 15.88 17.32
CA ARG A 134 2.32 16.18 17.63
C ARG A 134 3.31 15.24 16.93
N ASP A 135 2.82 14.15 16.39
CA ASP A 135 3.62 13.15 15.67
C ASP A 135 3.65 13.45 14.16
N LEU A 136 2.78 14.34 13.67
CA LEU A 136 2.81 14.80 12.28
C LEU A 136 4.13 15.53 11.98
N GLY A 137 4.64 15.31 10.78
CA GLY A 137 5.91 15.89 10.32
C GLY A 137 7.16 15.20 10.89
N ARG A 138 7.02 14.21 11.76
CA ARG A 138 8.15 13.42 12.26
C ARG A 138 8.40 12.21 11.35
N THR A 139 9.66 11.82 11.24
CA THR A 139 10.05 10.67 10.40
C THR A 139 9.83 9.33 11.10
N LEU A 140 9.78 8.25 10.33
CA LEU A 140 9.71 6.89 10.88
C LEU A 140 10.89 6.60 11.81
N ALA A 141 12.10 7.04 11.45
CA ALA A 141 13.29 6.90 12.31
C ALA A 141 13.13 7.59 13.67
N GLN A 142 12.53 8.78 13.69
CA GLN A 142 12.27 9.51 14.95
C GLN A 142 11.15 8.88 15.78
N LEU A 143 10.21 8.21 15.15
CA LEU A 143 9.03 7.65 15.80
C LEU A 143 9.16 6.17 16.14
N GLN A 144 10.15 5.46 15.60
CA GLN A 144 10.33 4.03 15.80
C GLN A 144 10.21 3.61 17.28
N PRO A 145 10.89 4.26 18.27
CA PRO A 145 10.76 3.84 19.66
C PRO A 145 9.34 4.05 20.23
N LYS A 146 8.60 5.02 19.71
CA LYS A 146 7.20 5.24 20.10
C LYS A 146 6.28 4.20 19.46
N LEU A 147 6.46 3.90 18.17
CA LEU A 147 5.65 2.92 17.44
C LEU A 147 5.79 1.52 18.06
N GLU A 148 7.01 1.11 18.42
CA GLU A 148 7.25 -0.16 19.12
C GLU A 148 6.52 -0.21 20.48
N ARG A 149 6.57 0.88 21.26
CA ARG A 149 5.84 0.97 22.52
C ARG A 149 4.33 0.90 22.33
N LEU A 150 3.79 1.54 21.28
CA LEU A 150 2.36 1.50 20.99
C LEU A 150 1.93 0.10 20.53
N HIS A 151 2.79 -0.62 19.86
CA HIS A 151 2.58 -2.03 19.53
C HIS A 151 2.49 -2.88 20.81
N GLU A 152 3.44 -2.74 21.73
CA GLU A 152 3.43 -3.47 23.01
C GLU A 152 2.18 -3.18 23.85
N MET A 153 1.70 -1.93 23.87
CA MET A 153 0.56 -1.51 24.69
C MET A 153 -0.80 -1.76 24.07
N TYR A 154 -0.92 -1.64 22.77
CA TYR A 154 -2.21 -1.55 22.07
C TYR A 154 -2.30 -2.47 20.85
N ASP A 155 -1.29 -3.28 20.57
CA ASP A 155 -1.18 -4.12 19.37
C ASP A 155 -1.30 -3.30 18.07
N ALA A 156 -0.86 -2.02 18.12
CA ALA A 156 -0.83 -1.15 16.95
C ALA A 156 0.14 -1.70 15.91
N HIS A 157 -0.22 -1.65 14.61
CA HIS A 157 0.67 -2.10 13.57
C HIS A 157 1.85 -1.14 13.39
N VAL A 158 3.08 -1.59 13.68
CA VAL A 158 4.28 -0.72 13.74
C VAL A 158 4.54 -0.01 12.41
N CYS A 159 4.20 -0.64 11.27
CA CYS A 159 4.32 -0.03 9.95
C CYS A 159 3.04 0.68 9.46
N GLY A 160 2.03 0.87 10.31
CA GLY A 160 0.82 1.63 10.01
C GLY A 160 -0.18 0.94 9.08
N GLU A 161 -0.06 -0.37 8.82
CA GLU A 161 -0.94 -1.08 7.90
C GLU A 161 -2.41 -1.15 8.40
N GLY A 162 -2.63 -1.06 9.70
CA GLY A 162 -3.97 -0.98 10.30
C GLY A 162 -4.66 0.38 10.13
N GLY A 163 -3.99 1.35 9.50
CA GLY A 163 -4.51 2.71 9.31
C GLY A 163 -4.19 3.64 10.46
N GLU A 164 -3.28 3.26 11.36
CA GLU A 164 -2.86 4.07 12.51
C GLU A 164 -2.25 5.40 12.07
N TYR A 165 -1.55 5.38 10.95
CA TYR A 165 -0.95 6.54 10.32
C TYR A 165 -0.72 6.34 8.83
N GLU A 166 -0.49 7.44 8.11
CA GLU A 166 -0.03 7.43 6.71
C GLU A 166 1.24 8.29 6.57
N THR A 167 2.13 7.88 5.67
CA THR A 167 3.42 8.53 5.44
C THR A 167 3.56 9.10 4.03
N LEU A 168 4.45 10.08 3.90
CA LEU A 168 5.01 10.52 2.63
C LEU A 168 6.52 10.25 2.67
N THR A 169 7.01 9.52 1.69
CA THR A 169 8.44 9.32 1.48
C THR A 169 9.06 10.57 0.89
N LEU A 170 10.09 11.09 1.55
CA LEU A 170 10.82 12.28 1.14
C LEU A 170 12.13 11.92 0.42
N ASP A 171 12.75 10.81 0.84
CA ASP A 171 13.98 10.29 0.26
C ASP A 171 14.09 8.79 0.46
N SER A 172 14.76 8.11 -0.46
CA SER A 172 15.05 6.68 -0.38
C SER A 172 16.32 6.39 -1.18
N PRO A 173 17.27 5.60 -0.63
CA PRO A 173 18.35 5.08 -1.45
C PRO A 173 17.77 4.20 -2.56
N LEU A 174 18.13 4.48 -3.80
CA LEU A 174 17.76 3.72 -4.99
C LEU A 174 18.90 2.79 -5.40
#